data_33e902cdf75e33cbc0ddaac1dde0dacb
#
_entry.id   33e902cdf75e33cbc0ddaac1dde0dacb
#
_cell.length_a   1.000
_cell.length_b   1.000
_cell.length_c   1.000
_cell.angle_alpha   90.00
_cell.angle_beta   90.00
_cell.angle_gamma   90.00
#
_symmetry.space_group_name_H-M   'P 1'
#
loop_
_entity.id
_entity.type
_entity.pdbx_description
1 polymer ?
#
loop_
_entity_poly.entity_id
_entity_poly.type
_entity_poly.pdbx_seq_one_letter_code
_entity_poly.pdbx_strand_id
1 'polypeptide(L)'
;METGSGRKILIIEDEQDVADLLTLNLRKAGYRVSTAADGASGLQMARDNRPDFIILDLMLPKMSGLEVCRILKSDTATSQIPILMLTAKAEEIDRIVGLEFGADDYVTKPFSPREIVLRIRAILRRAETANESLTAGPISIDPARHEVRVDGKQVRLTSLEFKLLRTLMQRRGRVQERDRLLNEVWGYESVIDTRTVDTHVRRLREKLGKAGDVIETVRGFGYRLRES
;
A
#
# COMPACT_ATOMS: atom_id res chain seq x y z
N MET A 1 5.64 4.78 -23.94
CA MET A 1 5.03 3.47 -23.64
C MET A 1 5.89 2.81 -22.57
N GLU A 2 5.57 3.00 -21.29
CA GLU A 2 6.23 2.25 -20.21
C GLU A 2 5.59 0.87 -20.18
N THR A 3 6.29 -0.08 -20.79
CA THR A 3 5.99 -1.50 -20.73
C THR A 3 6.21 -1.98 -19.29
N GLY A 4 5.33 -2.81 -18.78
CA GLY A 4 5.45 -3.43 -17.46
C GLY A 4 6.73 -4.26 -17.36
N SER A 5 7.81 -3.63 -16.97
CA SER A 5 9.23 -4.03 -17.08
C SER A 5 9.56 -5.39 -16.44
N GLY A 6 9.00 -6.49 -17.00
CA GLY A 6 9.34 -7.85 -16.58
C GLY A 6 8.94 -8.26 -15.16
N ARG A 7 8.10 -7.45 -14.47
CA ARG A 7 7.58 -7.75 -13.13
C ARG A 7 6.77 -9.02 -13.11
N LYS A 8 6.87 -9.74 -12.01
CA LYS A 8 6.23 -11.02 -11.79
C LYS A 8 4.85 -10.81 -11.17
N ILE A 9 3.82 -11.31 -11.79
CA ILE A 9 2.45 -11.35 -11.25
C ILE A 9 2.06 -12.80 -11.01
N LEU A 10 1.56 -13.09 -9.81
CA LEU A 10 0.93 -14.36 -9.48
C LEU A 10 -0.59 -14.18 -9.53
N ILE A 11 -1.28 -15.03 -10.27
CA ILE A 11 -2.74 -15.14 -10.30
C ILE A 11 -3.11 -16.38 -9.50
N ILE A 12 -4.02 -16.23 -8.54
CA ILE A 12 -4.59 -17.33 -7.75
C ILE A 12 -6.10 -17.34 -8.06
N GLU A 13 -6.50 -18.23 -8.96
CA GLU A 13 -7.83 -18.29 -9.55
C GLU A 13 -8.11 -19.74 -10.00
N ASP A 14 -9.23 -20.32 -9.59
CA ASP A 14 -9.59 -21.71 -9.92
C ASP A 14 -10.31 -21.83 -11.27
N GLU A 15 -10.96 -20.76 -11.75
CA GLU A 15 -11.56 -20.72 -13.08
C GLU A 15 -10.48 -20.53 -14.15
N GLN A 16 -10.16 -21.61 -14.89
CA GLN A 16 -9.10 -21.60 -15.90
C GLN A 16 -9.31 -20.53 -16.98
N ASP A 17 -10.54 -20.33 -17.44
CA ASP A 17 -10.86 -19.33 -18.47
C ASP A 17 -10.55 -17.89 -18.00
N VAL A 18 -10.81 -17.60 -16.72
CA VAL A 18 -10.51 -16.31 -16.10
C VAL A 18 -9.00 -16.14 -15.96
N ALA A 19 -8.30 -17.17 -15.48
CA ALA A 19 -6.85 -17.18 -15.35
C ALA A 19 -6.14 -16.97 -16.71
N ASP A 20 -6.63 -17.63 -17.78
CA ASP A 20 -6.10 -17.50 -19.13
C ASP A 20 -6.34 -16.12 -19.71
N LEU A 21 -7.55 -15.57 -19.53
CA LEU A 21 -7.90 -14.22 -19.96
C LEU A 21 -6.98 -13.17 -19.31
N LEU A 22 -6.79 -13.27 -18.00
CA LEU A 22 -5.90 -12.39 -17.26
C LEU A 22 -4.44 -12.55 -17.71
N THR A 23 -3.98 -13.80 -17.83
CA THR A 23 -2.61 -14.12 -18.26
C THR A 23 -2.30 -13.53 -19.62
N LEU A 24 -3.19 -13.69 -20.60
CA LEU A 24 -3.02 -13.15 -21.95
C LEU A 24 -2.84 -11.62 -21.93
N ASN A 25 -3.73 -10.93 -21.21
CA ASN A 25 -3.73 -9.46 -21.17
C ASN A 25 -2.54 -8.89 -20.38
N LEU A 26 -2.15 -9.53 -19.28
CA LEU A 26 -1.01 -9.13 -18.49
C LEU A 26 0.32 -9.36 -19.23
N ARG A 27 0.47 -10.48 -19.94
CA ARG A 27 1.65 -10.72 -20.80
C ARG A 27 1.75 -9.70 -21.92
N LYS A 28 0.62 -9.36 -22.57
CA LYS A 28 0.58 -8.26 -23.57
C LYS A 28 0.98 -6.90 -22.97
N ALA A 29 0.72 -6.68 -21.67
CA ALA A 29 1.14 -5.49 -20.94
C ALA A 29 2.61 -5.53 -20.45
N GLY A 30 3.36 -6.62 -20.74
CA GLY A 30 4.79 -6.75 -20.43
C GLY A 30 5.10 -7.39 -19.07
N TYR A 31 4.13 -8.01 -18.40
CA TYR A 31 4.31 -8.73 -17.14
C TYR A 31 4.72 -10.19 -17.37
N ARG A 32 5.47 -10.76 -16.41
CA ARG A 32 5.66 -12.22 -16.31
C ARG A 32 4.57 -12.78 -15.42
N VAL A 33 3.83 -13.75 -15.88
CA VAL A 33 2.65 -14.27 -15.18
C VAL A 33 2.82 -15.74 -14.87
N SER A 34 2.56 -16.09 -13.61
CA SER A 34 2.37 -17.45 -13.09
C SER A 34 0.96 -17.59 -12.53
N THR A 35 0.40 -18.78 -12.55
CA THR A 35 -0.96 -19.08 -12.11
C THR A 35 -0.95 -20.21 -11.10
N ALA A 36 -1.87 -20.15 -10.13
CA ALA A 36 -2.19 -21.21 -9.17
C ALA A 36 -3.70 -21.40 -9.16
N ALA A 37 -4.17 -22.64 -9.15
CA ALA A 37 -5.59 -22.99 -9.21
C ALA A 37 -6.26 -23.14 -7.83
N ASP A 38 -5.52 -22.97 -6.75
CA ASP A 38 -6.03 -23.04 -5.38
C ASP A 38 -5.17 -22.22 -4.41
N GLY A 39 -5.73 -21.94 -3.21
CA GLY A 39 -5.08 -21.11 -2.21
C GLY A 39 -3.76 -21.70 -1.66
N ALA A 40 -3.68 -23.03 -1.51
CA ALA A 40 -2.48 -23.65 -0.94
C ALA A 40 -1.28 -23.57 -1.90
N SER A 41 -1.50 -23.90 -3.18
CA SER A 41 -0.48 -23.75 -4.22
C SER A 41 -0.10 -22.28 -4.42
N GLY A 42 -1.07 -21.37 -4.35
CA GLY A 42 -0.84 -19.93 -4.41
C GLY A 42 0.05 -19.42 -3.28
N LEU A 43 -0.19 -19.82 -2.04
CA LEU A 43 0.64 -19.48 -0.88
C LEU A 43 2.08 -19.98 -1.04
N GLN A 44 2.24 -21.24 -1.48
CA GLN A 44 3.57 -21.82 -1.71
C GLN A 44 4.31 -21.04 -2.80
N MET A 45 3.66 -20.79 -3.94
CA MET A 45 4.25 -20.04 -5.04
C MET A 45 4.60 -18.60 -4.65
N ALA A 46 3.79 -17.94 -3.83
CA ALA A 46 4.07 -16.59 -3.34
C ALA A 46 5.36 -16.53 -2.49
N ARG A 47 5.58 -17.55 -1.63
CA ARG A 47 6.79 -17.66 -0.81
C ARG A 47 8.03 -17.96 -1.62
N ASP A 48 7.94 -18.91 -2.57
CA ASP A 48 9.09 -19.39 -3.34
C ASP A 48 9.53 -18.37 -4.40
N ASN A 49 8.58 -17.78 -5.11
CA ASN A 49 8.84 -16.93 -6.28
C ASN A 49 8.89 -15.44 -5.96
N ARG A 50 8.34 -15.02 -4.80
CA ARG A 50 8.22 -13.62 -4.36
C ARG A 50 7.75 -12.73 -5.51
N PRO A 51 6.48 -12.84 -5.96
CA PRO A 51 5.96 -12.01 -7.03
C PRO A 51 5.91 -10.54 -6.60
N ASP A 52 5.96 -9.64 -7.59
CA ASP A 52 5.81 -8.20 -7.36
C ASP A 52 4.35 -7.79 -7.13
N PHE A 53 3.42 -8.67 -7.46
CA PHE A 53 1.97 -8.44 -7.34
C PHE A 53 1.19 -9.76 -7.33
N ILE A 54 0.07 -9.79 -6.59
CA ILE A 54 -0.84 -10.94 -6.56
C ILE A 54 -2.23 -10.50 -6.99
N ILE A 55 -2.87 -11.26 -7.88
CA ILE A 55 -4.31 -11.23 -8.15
C ILE A 55 -4.89 -12.46 -7.47
N LEU A 56 -5.94 -12.26 -6.66
CA LEU A 56 -6.47 -13.29 -5.78
C LEU A 56 -7.99 -13.36 -5.87
N ASP A 57 -8.53 -14.49 -6.32
CA ASP A 57 -9.98 -14.72 -6.23
C ASP A 57 -10.40 -14.97 -4.78
N LEU A 58 -11.51 -14.39 -4.38
CA LEU A 58 -12.15 -14.65 -3.09
C LEU A 58 -12.76 -16.04 -2.98
N MET A 59 -13.29 -16.56 -4.08
CA MET A 59 -14.11 -17.76 -4.11
C MET A 59 -13.30 -19.03 -4.45
N LEU A 60 -12.12 -19.17 -3.88
CA LEU A 60 -11.28 -20.35 -4.10
C LEU A 60 -11.83 -21.59 -3.38
N PRO A 61 -11.63 -22.79 -3.96
CA PRO A 61 -11.99 -24.05 -3.31
C PRO A 61 -11.06 -24.35 -2.11
N LYS A 62 -11.58 -25.03 -1.08
CA LYS A 62 -10.87 -25.51 0.12
C LYS A 62 -10.41 -24.41 1.08
N MET A 63 -9.84 -23.33 0.59
CA MET A 63 -9.35 -22.20 1.39
C MET A 63 -9.81 -20.90 0.73
N SER A 64 -10.55 -20.08 1.44
CA SER A 64 -11.06 -18.80 0.88
C SER A 64 -9.92 -17.82 0.55
N GLY A 65 -10.13 -16.97 -0.49
CA GLY A 65 -9.14 -15.94 -0.81
C GLY A 65 -8.89 -14.96 0.34
N LEU A 66 -9.86 -14.71 1.21
CA LEU A 66 -9.67 -13.91 2.44
C LEU A 66 -8.66 -14.56 3.39
N GLU A 67 -8.73 -15.87 3.56
CA GLU A 67 -7.79 -16.61 4.41
C GLU A 67 -6.38 -16.60 3.81
N VAL A 68 -6.28 -16.79 2.49
CA VAL A 68 -5.01 -16.67 1.74
C VAL A 68 -4.42 -15.27 1.94
N CYS A 69 -5.22 -14.21 1.78
CA CYS A 69 -4.77 -12.83 1.97
C CYS A 69 -4.25 -12.60 3.38
N ARG A 70 -5.00 -13.04 4.41
CA ARG A 70 -4.59 -12.92 5.80
C ARG A 70 -3.25 -13.58 6.07
N ILE A 71 -3.03 -14.80 5.56
CA ILE A 71 -1.77 -15.52 5.71
C ILE A 71 -0.63 -14.77 5.02
N LEU A 72 -0.83 -14.32 3.76
CA LEU A 72 0.18 -13.56 3.02
C LEU A 72 0.56 -12.25 3.72
N LYS A 73 -0.41 -11.53 4.27
CA LYS A 73 -0.18 -10.24 4.96
C LYS A 73 0.40 -10.39 6.37
N SER A 74 0.24 -11.55 7.00
CA SER A 74 0.86 -11.85 8.31
C SER A 74 2.29 -12.39 8.21
N ASP A 75 2.70 -12.89 7.05
CA ASP A 75 4.04 -13.46 6.82
C ASP A 75 5.01 -12.35 6.38
N THR A 76 6.10 -12.16 7.12
CA THR A 76 7.10 -11.12 6.85
C THR A 76 7.72 -11.20 5.45
N ALA A 77 7.77 -12.39 4.85
CA ALA A 77 8.32 -12.61 3.51
C ALA A 77 7.39 -12.15 2.39
N THR A 78 6.07 -12.09 2.64
CA THR A 78 5.03 -11.80 1.63
C THR A 78 4.14 -10.60 1.98
N SER A 79 4.19 -10.08 3.21
CA SER A 79 3.32 -9.00 3.71
C SER A 79 3.36 -7.72 2.87
N GLN A 80 4.49 -7.43 2.24
CA GLN A 80 4.68 -6.24 1.41
C GLN A 80 4.21 -6.42 -0.04
N ILE A 81 3.85 -7.64 -0.45
CA ILE A 81 3.36 -7.89 -1.81
C ILE A 81 1.96 -7.30 -1.96
N PRO A 82 1.74 -6.40 -2.92
CA PRO A 82 0.41 -5.85 -3.18
C PRO A 82 -0.55 -6.93 -3.68
N ILE A 83 -1.80 -6.89 -3.19
CA ILE A 83 -2.85 -7.85 -3.52
C ILE A 83 -4.07 -7.12 -4.08
N LEU A 84 -4.51 -7.50 -5.29
CA LEU A 84 -5.79 -7.14 -5.89
C LEU A 84 -6.75 -8.33 -5.75
N MET A 85 -7.86 -8.13 -5.05
CA MET A 85 -8.87 -9.17 -4.91
C MET A 85 -9.88 -9.15 -6.05
N LEU A 86 -10.27 -10.33 -6.54
CA LEU A 86 -11.41 -10.51 -7.44
C LEU A 86 -12.58 -11.06 -6.63
N THR A 87 -13.79 -10.50 -6.84
CA THR A 87 -15.01 -10.92 -6.13
C THR A 87 -16.20 -11.02 -7.06
N ALA A 88 -17.06 -12.01 -6.84
CA ALA A 88 -18.31 -12.17 -7.59
C ALA A 88 -19.44 -11.25 -7.08
N LYS A 89 -19.33 -10.67 -5.87
CA LYS A 89 -20.39 -9.88 -5.24
C LYS A 89 -19.92 -8.49 -4.84
N ALA A 90 -20.74 -7.51 -5.21
CA ALA A 90 -20.58 -6.10 -4.81
C ALA A 90 -21.15 -5.79 -3.41
N GLU A 91 -21.35 -6.78 -2.55
CA GLU A 91 -21.83 -6.53 -1.20
C GLU A 91 -20.77 -5.77 -0.41
N GLU A 92 -21.17 -4.68 0.21
CA GLU A 92 -20.32 -3.75 0.96
C GLU A 92 -19.48 -4.44 2.05
N ILE A 93 -20.01 -5.55 2.57
CA ILE A 93 -19.38 -6.39 3.61
C ILE A 93 -18.08 -7.04 3.09
N ASP A 94 -18.07 -7.59 1.86
CA ASP A 94 -16.88 -8.24 1.30
C ASP A 94 -15.76 -7.23 0.99
N ARG A 95 -16.13 -5.98 0.68
CA ARG A 95 -15.18 -4.89 0.41
C ARG A 95 -14.49 -4.40 1.68
N ILE A 96 -15.25 -4.19 2.74
CA ILE A 96 -14.75 -3.73 4.06
C ILE A 96 -13.84 -4.81 4.64
N VAL A 97 -14.29 -6.06 4.64
CA VAL A 97 -13.54 -7.22 5.16
C VAL A 97 -12.24 -7.44 4.37
N GLY A 98 -12.25 -7.31 3.03
CA GLY A 98 -11.04 -7.47 2.22
C GLY A 98 -9.97 -6.41 2.50
N LEU A 99 -10.37 -5.16 2.74
CA LEU A 99 -9.45 -4.06 3.09
C LEU A 99 -8.95 -4.18 4.54
N GLU A 100 -9.77 -4.69 5.47
CA GLU A 100 -9.35 -4.99 6.86
C GLU A 100 -8.26 -6.06 6.91
N PHE A 101 -8.29 -7.04 6.00
CA PHE A 101 -7.23 -8.05 5.87
C PHE A 101 -6.01 -7.60 5.09
N GLY A 102 -5.95 -6.31 4.70
CA GLY A 102 -4.76 -5.68 4.13
C GLY A 102 -4.61 -5.81 2.61
N ALA A 103 -5.68 -6.15 1.88
CA ALA A 103 -5.68 -6.05 0.42
C ALA A 103 -5.52 -4.59 -0.04
N ASP A 104 -4.87 -4.38 -1.18
CA ASP A 104 -4.56 -3.04 -1.69
C ASP A 104 -5.68 -2.48 -2.58
N ASP A 105 -6.48 -3.35 -3.22
CA ASP A 105 -7.66 -3.00 -4.00
C ASP A 105 -8.51 -4.27 -4.26
N TYR A 106 -9.71 -4.08 -4.81
CA TYR A 106 -10.59 -5.17 -5.24
C TYR A 106 -11.34 -4.81 -6.52
N VAL A 107 -11.76 -5.82 -7.26
CA VAL A 107 -12.55 -5.68 -8.49
C VAL A 107 -13.65 -6.73 -8.51
N THR A 108 -14.86 -6.29 -8.84
CA THR A 108 -16.02 -7.20 -8.98
C THR A 108 -16.03 -7.87 -10.34
N LYS A 109 -16.36 -9.16 -10.37
CA LYS A 109 -16.68 -9.89 -11.59
C LYS A 109 -18.13 -9.54 -12.02
N PRO A 110 -18.41 -9.27 -13.33
CA PRO A 110 -17.49 -9.29 -14.45
C PRO A 110 -16.64 -8.00 -14.54
N PHE A 111 -15.39 -8.12 -14.91
CA PHE A 111 -14.44 -7.03 -15.04
C PHE A 111 -13.87 -6.89 -16.46
N SER A 112 -13.36 -5.72 -16.78
CA SER A 112 -12.58 -5.50 -18.00
C SER A 112 -11.10 -5.85 -17.73
N PRO A 113 -10.45 -6.70 -18.55
CA PRO A 113 -9.01 -6.98 -18.43
C PRO A 113 -8.16 -5.71 -18.49
N ARG A 114 -8.61 -4.70 -19.24
CA ARG A 114 -7.95 -3.40 -19.32
C ARG A 114 -8.00 -2.66 -17.98
N GLU A 115 -9.12 -2.77 -17.27
CA GLU A 115 -9.26 -2.19 -15.91
C GLU A 115 -8.27 -2.82 -14.95
N ILE A 116 -8.15 -4.15 -14.94
CA ILE A 116 -7.18 -4.88 -14.10
C ILE A 116 -5.76 -4.37 -14.35
N VAL A 117 -5.35 -4.27 -15.62
CA VAL A 117 -4.00 -3.76 -15.98
C VAL A 117 -3.77 -2.34 -15.47
N LEU A 118 -4.77 -1.45 -15.58
CA LEU A 118 -4.66 -0.07 -15.11
C LEU A 118 -4.55 0.01 -13.57
N ARG A 119 -5.33 -0.79 -12.84
CA ARG A 119 -5.28 -0.86 -11.38
C ARG A 119 -3.95 -1.39 -10.88
N ILE A 120 -3.45 -2.48 -11.47
CA ILE A 120 -2.12 -3.03 -11.15
C ILE A 120 -1.03 -1.97 -11.35
N ARG A 121 -1.03 -1.26 -12.47
CA ARG A 121 -0.08 -0.17 -12.72
C ARG A 121 -0.16 0.94 -11.65
N ALA A 122 -1.37 1.33 -11.26
CA ALA A 122 -1.58 2.36 -10.25
C ALA A 122 -1.07 1.92 -8.87
N ILE A 123 -1.32 0.66 -8.48
CA ILE A 123 -0.90 0.10 -7.19
C ILE A 123 0.62 -0.07 -7.17
N LEU A 124 1.22 -0.68 -8.20
CA LEU A 124 2.67 -0.85 -8.31
C LEU A 124 3.40 0.49 -8.27
N ARG A 125 2.91 1.51 -8.96
CA ARG A 125 3.48 2.87 -8.91
C ARG A 125 3.38 3.46 -7.49
N ARG A 126 2.26 3.26 -6.78
CA ARG A 126 2.14 3.69 -5.37
C ARG A 126 3.13 2.97 -4.47
N ALA A 127 3.33 1.67 -4.68
CA ALA A 127 4.29 0.88 -3.92
C ALA A 127 5.73 1.33 -4.17
N GLU A 128 6.09 1.69 -5.42
CA GLU A 128 7.40 2.26 -5.76
C GLU A 128 7.64 3.60 -5.08
N THR A 129 6.71 4.56 -5.26
CA THR A 129 6.80 5.86 -4.60
C THR A 129 6.71 5.75 -3.09
N ALA A 130 6.08 4.68 -2.58
CA ALA A 130 6.05 4.36 -1.16
C ALA A 130 7.39 3.87 -0.63
N ASN A 131 8.20 3.21 -1.45
CA ASN A 131 9.52 2.68 -1.08
C ASN A 131 10.69 3.59 -1.48
N GLU A 132 10.43 4.67 -2.23
CA GLU A 132 11.47 5.66 -2.53
C GLU A 132 11.94 6.36 -1.26
N SER A 133 13.24 6.44 -1.08
CA SER A 133 13.84 7.25 -0.03
C SER A 133 13.45 8.72 -0.24
N LEU A 134 12.86 9.32 0.79
CA LEU A 134 12.43 10.70 0.76
C LEU A 134 13.45 11.57 1.51
N THR A 135 13.77 12.72 0.93
CA THR A 135 14.64 13.71 1.59
C THR A 135 13.96 15.08 1.65
N ALA A 136 14.10 15.78 2.77
CA ALA A 136 13.63 17.16 2.96
C ALA A 136 14.60 17.90 3.87
N GLY A 137 15.51 18.68 3.27
CA GLY A 137 16.61 19.30 3.99
C GLY A 137 17.47 18.25 4.72
N PRO A 138 17.66 18.37 6.04
CA PRO A 138 18.46 17.40 6.82
C PRO A 138 17.75 16.07 7.10
N ILE A 139 16.44 15.97 6.81
CA ILE A 139 15.63 14.76 7.09
C ILE A 139 15.69 13.81 5.91
N SER A 140 15.96 12.54 6.16
CA SER A 140 15.82 11.45 5.19
C SER A 140 15.01 10.31 5.78
N ILE A 141 14.15 9.72 4.95
CA ILE A 141 13.35 8.53 5.26
C ILE A 141 13.75 7.42 4.28
N ASP A 142 14.05 6.24 4.82
CA ASP A 142 14.10 4.99 4.08
C ASP A 142 12.86 4.15 4.45
N PRO A 143 11.82 4.14 3.61
CA PRO A 143 10.60 3.43 3.93
C PRO A 143 10.79 1.90 3.95
N ALA A 144 11.70 1.36 3.13
CA ALA A 144 11.97 -0.07 3.06
C ALA A 144 12.61 -0.61 4.36
N ARG A 145 13.43 0.23 5.02
CA ARG A 145 14.05 -0.10 6.30
C ARG A 145 13.30 0.44 7.51
N HIS A 146 12.23 1.20 7.27
CA HIS A 146 11.49 1.93 8.31
C HIS A 146 12.39 2.84 9.15
N GLU A 147 13.38 3.46 8.50
CA GLU A 147 14.39 4.32 9.14
C GLU A 147 14.16 5.79 8.83
N VAL A 148 14.41 6.63 9.83
CA VAL A 148 14.46 8.09 9.68
C VAL A 148 15.82 8.56 10.17
N ARG A 149 16.43 9.47 9.41
CA ARG A 149 17.70 10.12 9.80
C ARG A 149 17.57 11.63 9.70
N VAL A 150 18.22 12.32 10.63
CA VAL A 150 18.40 13.77 10.64
C VAL A 150 19.90 14.04 10.67
N ASP A 151 20.43 14.76 9.67
CA ASP A 151 21.88 14.98 9.51
C ASP A 151 22.67 13.66 9.56
N GLY A 152 22.15 12.59 8.93
CA GLY A 152 22.74 11.26 8.91
C GLY A 152 22.58 10.45 10.21
N LYS A 153 22.11 11.03 11.32
CA LYS A 153 21.88 10.35 12.60
C LYS A 153 20.48 9.75 12.63
N GLN A 154 20.37 8.49 13.04
CA GLN A 154 19.10 7.80 13.14
C GLN A 154 18.21 8.40 14.25
N VAL A 155 16.95 8.63 13.94
CA VAL A 155 15.91 9.10 14.85
C VAL A 155 14.84 8.03 14.99
N ARG A 156 14.52 7.63 16.23
CA ARG A 156 13.48 6.63 16.50
C ARG A 156 12.10 7.28 16.53
N LEU A 157 11.27 6.93 15.56
CA LEU A 157 9.87 7.32 15.51
C LEU A 157 8.97 6.11 15.82
N THR A 158 7.79 6.37 16.36
CA THR A 158 6.72 5.37 16.40
C THR A 158 6.15 5.17 15.01
N SER A 159 5.42 4.07 14.77
CA SER A 159 4.82 3.78 13.46
C SER A 159 3.89 4.90 12.98
N LEU A 160 3.12 5.53 13.88
CA LEU A 160 2.26 6.67 13.56
C LEU A 160 3.04 7.94 13.22
N GLU A 161 4.09 8.25 13.98
CA GLU A 161 4.97 9.39 13.70
C GLU A 161 5.72 9.21 12.37
N PHE A 162 6.17 7.99 12.09
CA PHE A 162 6.80 7.64 10.81
C PHE A 162 5.82 7.84 9.64
N LYS A 163 4.60 7.30 9.76
CA LYS A 163 3.56 7.43 8.75
C LYS A 163 3.18 8.89 8.52
N LEU A 164 3.04 9.67 9.60
CA LEU A 164 2.75 11.10 9.54
C LEU A 164 3.86 11.89 8.83
N LEU A 165 5.12 11.68 9.21
CA LEU A 165 6.28 12.33 8.56
C LEU A 165 6.36 11.97 7.08
N ARG A 166 6.21 10.70 6.74
CA ARG A 166 6.21 10.21 5.36
C ARG A 166 5.10 10.86 4.53
N THR A 167 3.87 10.93 5.04
CA THR A 167 2.74 11.59 4.36
C THR A 167 3.03 13.06 4.08
N LEU A 168 3.59 13.77 5.06
CA LEU A 168 3.98 15.18 4.90
C LEU A 168 5.10 15.35 3.86
N MET A 169 6.11 14.46 3.86
CA MET A 169 7.22 14.51 2.91
C MET A 169 6.79 14.16 1.48
N GLN A 170 5.92 13.19 1.29
CA GLN A 170 5.35 12.84 -0.03
C GLN A 170 4.53 13.99 -0.65
N ARG A 171 3.97 14.84 0.21
CA ARG A 171 3.12 15.97 -0.19
C ARG A 171 3.75 17.32 0.14
N ARG A 172 5.07 17.37 0.09
CA ARG A 172 5.84 18.58 0.38
C ARG A 172 5.29 19.77 -0.39
N GLY A 173 5.26 20.94 0.26
CA GLY A 173 4.70 22.19 -0.26
C GLY A 173 3.18 22.31 -0.19
N ARG A 174 2.45 21.19 0.01
CA ARG A 174 0.98 21.19 0.04
C ARG A 174 0.45 21.13 1.45
N VAL A 175 -0.53 21.99 1.76
CA VAL A 175 -1.22 21.94 3.06
C VAL A 175 -2.03 20.66 3.16
N GLN A 176 -1.85 19.94 4.26
CA GLN A 176 -2.63 18.76 4.62
C GLN A 176 -3.58 19.12 5.75
N GLU A 177 -4.88 19.02 5.49
CA GLU A 177 -5.93 19.27 6.47
C GLU A 177 -5.88 18.24 7.62
N ARG A 178 -6.28 18.64 8.83
CA ARG A 178 -6.24 17.78 10.01
C ARG A 178 -7.07 16.52 9.84
N ASP A 179 -8.30 16.66 9.34
CA ASP A 179 -9.21 15.53 9.11
C ASP A 179 -8.62 14.55 8.09
N ARG A 180 -8.02 15.08 7.03
CA ARG A 180 -7.36 14.25 6.02
C ARG A 180 -6.15 13.51 6.60
N LEU A 181 -5.31 14.18 7.41
CA LEU A 181 -4.20 13.54 8.10
C LEU A 181 -4.68 12.48 9.09
N LEU A 182 -5.76 12.77 9.82
CA LEU A 182 -6.36 11.83 10.75
C LEU A 182 -6.79 10.56 10.04
N ASN A 183 -7.59 10.68 8.99
CA ASN A 183 -8.10 9.54 8.22
C ASN A 183 -6.97 8.74 7.56
N GLU A 184 -5.96 9.40 7.01
CA GLU A 184 -4.89 8.73 6.26
C GLU A 184 -3.84 8.07 7.15
N VAL A 185 -3.53 8.67 8.30
CA VAL A 185 -2.49 8.18 9.22
C VAL A 185 -3.06 7.20 10.24
N TRP A 186 -4.26 7.47 10.77
CA TRP A 186 -4.90 6.67 11.84
C TRP A 186 -5.97 5.70 11.34
N GLY A 187 -6.53 5.92 10.13
CA GLY A 187 -7.60 5.08 9.56
C GLY A 187 -9.00 5.56 9.87
N TYR A 188 -9.99 5.02 9.14
CA TYR A 188 -11.39 5.48 9.18
C TYR A 188 -12.16 5.16 10.48
N GLU A 189 -11.63 4.32 11.36
CA GLU A 189 -12.32 3.90 12.60
C GLU A 189 -12.00 4.73 13.83
N SER A 190 -11.15 5.73 13.68
CA SER A 190 -10.80 6.54 14.84
C SER A 190 -11.88 7.58 15.11
N VAL A 191 -12.76 7.33 16.07
CA VAL A 191 -13.55 8.35 16.82
C VAL A 191 -12.56 9.22 17.62
N ILE A 192 -11.49 9.69 16.96
CA ILE A 192 -10.38 10.41 17.58
C ILE A 192 -10.50 11.88 17.15
N ASP A 193 -10.48 12.77 18.14
CA ASP A 193 -10.47 14.22 17.92
C ASP A 193 -9.24 14.63 17.08
N THR A 194 -9.42 15.54 16.15
CA THR A 194 -8.35 16.15 15.34
C THR A 194 -7.20 16.74 16.16
N ARG A 195 -7.42 17.04 17.44
CA ARG A 195 -6.39 17.42 18.43
C ARG A 195 -5.30 16.36 18.58
N THR A 196 -5.61 15.10 18.27
CA THR A 196 -4.61 14.01 18.25
C THR A 196 -3.52 14.29 17.23
N VAL A 197 -3.87 14.81 16.05
CA VAL A 197 -2.91 15.18 15.01
C VAL A 197 -1.93 16.24 15.55
N ASP A 198 -2.44 17.27 16.23
CA ASP A 198 -1.63 18.35 16.79
C ASP A 198 -0.61 17.83 17.82
N THR A 199 -1.05 16.89 18.66
CA THR A 199 -0.18 16.23 19.64
C THR A 199 0.95 15.43 18.98
N HIS A 200 0.63 14.66 17.93
CA HIS A 200 1.63 13.87 17.23
C HIS A 200 2.58 14.74 16.40
N VAL A 201 2.10 15.83 15.79
CA VAL A 201 2.98 16.79 15.10
C VAL A 201 3.95 17.44 16.10
N ARG A 202 3.48 17.82 17.29
CA ARG A 202 4.36 18.37 18.34
C ARG A 202 5.46 17.37 18.74
N ARG A 203 5.08 16.12 19.05
CA ARG A 203 6.04 15.05 19.40
C ARG A 203 7.01 14.75 18.26
N LEU A 204 6.53 14.75 17.02
CA LEU A 204 7.37 14.58 15.85
C LEU A 204 8.41 15.68 15.72
N ARG A 205 8.01 16.95 15.86
CA ARG A 205 8.94 18.09 15.88
C ARG A 205 9.99 17.97 16.97
N GLU A 206 9.59 17.62 18.20
CA GLU A 206 10.50 17.40 19.33
C GLU A 206 11.56 16.34 19.01
N LYS A 207 11.16 15.21 18.39
CA LYS A 207 12.09 14.13 18.02
C LYS A 207 13.03 14.50 16.87
N LEU A 208 12.56 15.31 15.91
CA LEU A 208 13.37 15.80 14.80
C LEU A 208 14.29 16.96 15.21
N GLY A 209 14.10 17.54 16.40
CA GLY A 209 14.86 18.68 16.88
C GLY A 209 14.72 19.90 15.95
N LYS A 210 15.82 20.59 15.66
CA LYS A 210 15.81 21.76 14.75
C LYS A 210 15.28 21.44 13.34
N ALA A 211 15.47 20.21 12.88
CA ALA A 211 14.92 19.79 11.59
C ALA A 211 13.38 19.74 11.59
N GLY A 212 12.73 19.65 12.74
CA GLY A 212 11.28 19.69 12.86
C GLY A 212 10.64 21.02 12.45
N ASP A 213 11.41 22.09 12.37
CA ASP A 213 10.93 23.41 11.95
C ASP A 213 10.48 23.46 10.48
N VAL A 214 10.86 22.47 9.67
CA VAL A 214 10.36 22.33 8.28
C VAL A 214 8.87 21.95 8.24
N ILE A 215 8.32 21.45 9.33
CA ILE A 215 6.90 21.15 9.44
C ILE A 215 6.20 22.43 9.92
N GLU A 216 5.50 23.11 9.03
CA GLU A 216 4.79 24.36 9.31
C GLU A 216 3.35 24.11 9.77
N THR A 217 2.86 24.92 10.70
CA THR A 217 1.44 25.00 11.03
C THR A 217 0.76 26.06 10.18
N VAL A 218 -0.21 25.66 9.36
CA VAL A 218 -1.06 26.59 8.62
C VAL A 218 -2.33 26.79 9.45
N ARG A 219 -2.44 27.95 10.11
CA ARG A 219 -3.53 28.27 11.05
C ARG A 219 -4.89 28.12 10.39
N GLY A 220 -5.83 27.46 11.06
CA GLY A 220 -7.18 27.19 10.57
C GLY A 220 -7.26 25.98 9.60
N PHE A 221 -6.16 25.51 8.99
CA PHE A 221 -6.20 24.45 7.99
C PHE A 221 -5.52 23.16 8.46
N GLY A 222 -4.23 23.20 8.79
CA GLY A 222 -3.50 21.97 9.12
C GLY A 222 -1.99 22.16 9.11
N TYR A 223 -1.29 21.24 8.44
CA TYR A 223 0.16 21.19 8.43
C TYR A 223 0.72 21.08 7.01
N ARG A 224 1.90 21.62 6.82
CA ARG A 224 2.65 21.54 5.58
C ARG A 224 4.12 21.30 5.86
N LEU A 225 4.77 20.46 5.08
CA LEU A 225 6.22 20.38 5.06
C LEU A 225 6.74 21.40 4.02
N ARG A 226 7.65 22.27 4.46
CA ARG A 226 8.21 23.36 3.63
C ARG A 226 8.92 22.79 2.40
N GLU A 227 8.79 23.47 1.27
CA GLU A 227 9.68 23.28 0.13
C GLU A 227 11.03 23.93 0.47
N SER A 228 12.11 23.15 0.49
CA SER A 228 13.47 23.65 0.68
C SER A 228 13.99 24.27 -0.58
#